data_04487376f380111e0e89ba76888fd9b4
#
_entry.id   04487376f380111e0e89ba76888fd9b4
#
_cell.length_a   1.000
_cell.length_b   1.000
_cell.length_c   1.000
_cell.angle_alpha   90.00
_cell.angle_beta   90.00
_cell.angle_gamma   90.00
#
_symmetry.space_group_name_H-M   'P 1'
#
loop_
_entity.id
_entity.type
_entity.pdbx_description
1 polymer ?
#
loop_
_entity_poly.entity_id
_entity_poly.type
_entity_poly.pdbx_seq_one_letter_code
_entity_poly.pdbx_strand_id
1 'polypeptide(L)'
;MEYRQLGRTGLRVSEIGMGCEGFVDKPYEQVEELVDAMEAGGVNCIDLYAPNPEFRSNLGRALRGRREKFILQAHLCTIWKDGQYKRTRDLAE
;
A
#
# COMPACT_ATOMS: atom_id res chain seq x y z
N MET A 1 -5.26 18.27 5.37
CA MET A 1 -5.52 16.85 5.70
C MET A 1 -5.66 16.69 7.21
N GLU A 2 -6.71 16.06 7.64
CA GLU A 2 -6.90 15.74 9.05
C GLU A 2 -6.32 14.38 9.37
N TYR A 3 -5.72 14.23 10.57
CA TYR A 3 -5.13 13.00 11.03
C TYR A 3 -5.79 12.52 12.31
N ARG A 4 -5.84 11.22 12.49
CA ARG A 4 -6.39 10.59 13.68
C ARG A 4 -5.42 9.58 14.25
N GLN A 5 -5.40 9.42 15.54
CA GLN A 5 -4.59 8.40 16.18
C GLN A 5 -5.21 7.03 15.95
N LEU A 6 -4.41 6.08 15.50
CA LEU A 6 -4.85 4.70 15.27
C LEU A 6 -4.81 3.93 16.60
N GLY A 7 -5.92 3.99 17.34
CA GLY A 7 -6.03 3.31 18.62
C GLY A 7 -4.90 3.67 19.57
N ARG A 8 -4.24 2.65 20.12
CA ARG A 8 -3.13 2.80 21.06
C ARG A 8 -1.76 2.59 20.43
N THR A 9 -1.71 2.63 19.08
CA THR A 9 -0.46 2.31 18.38
C THR A 9 0.56 3.45 18.40
N GLY A 10 0.12 4.66 18.70
CA GLY A 10 0.98 5.85 18.56
C GLY A 10 1.07 6.35 17.12
N LEU A 11 0.44 5.66 16.18
CA LEU A 11 0.43 6.06 14.77
C LEU A 11 -0.67 7.07 14.52
N ARG A 12 -0.36 8.07 13.70
CA ARG A 12 -1.36 9.05 13.25
C ARG A 12 -1.60 8.82 11.77
N VAL A 13 -2.85 8.48 11.43
CA VAL A 13 -3.24 8.17 10.05
C VAL A 13 -4.09 9.30 9.50
N SER A 14 -3.93 9.57 8.21
CA SER A 14 -4.79 10.52 7.50
C SER A 14 -6.22 9.98 7.45
N GLU A 15 -7.21 10.86 7.50
CA GLU A 15 -8.62 10.44 7.43
C GLU A 15 -8.94 9.76 6.12
N ILE A 16 -8.21 10.12 5.07
CA ILE A 16 -8.35 9.50 3.75
C ILE A 16 -7.15 8.59 3.54
N GLY A 17 -7.41 7.32 3.21
CA GLY A 17 -6.38 6.37 2.86
C GLY A 17 -6.42 6.06 1.36
N MET A 18 -5.36 5.46 0.87
CA MET A 18 -5.24 5.06 -0.54
C MET A 18 -5.38 3.54 -0.64
N GLY A 19 -6.41 3.09 -1.38
CA GLY A 19 -6.48 1.68 -1.78
C GLY A 19 -5.44 1.39 -2.85
N CYS A 20 -5.10 0.13 -3.05
CA CYS A 20 -4.03 -0.23 -3.98
C CYS A 20 -4.47 -0.50 -5.42
N GLU A 21 -5.76 -0.42 -5.72
CA GLU A 21 -6.27 -0.67 -7.08
C GLU A 21 -5.65 0.27 -8.11
N GLY A 22 -5.40 1.52 -7.72
CA GLY A 22 -4.82 2.50 -8.61
C GLY A 22 -3.37 2.23 -8.98
N PHE A 23 -2.70 1.32 -8.26
CA PHE A 23 -1.32 0.96 -8.52
C PHE A 23 -1.17 -0.33 -9.32
N VAL A 24 -2.20 -1.20 -9.30
CA VAL A 24 -2.13 -2.51 -9.95
C VAL A 24 -2.14 -2.35 -11.48
N ASP A 25 -1.27 -3.12 -12.16
CA ASP A 25 -1.12 -3.10 -13.61
C ASP A 25 -0.77 -1.71 -14.17
N LYS A 26 -0.05 -0.91 -13.39
CA LYS A 26 0.43 0.40 -13.83
C LYS A 26 1.96 0.39 -13.98
N PRO A 27 2.51 1.16 -14.92
CA PRO A 27 3.95 1.30 -15.01
C PRO A 27 4.47 2.05 -13.77
N TYR A 28 5.76 1.81 -13.46
CA TYR A 28 6.38 2.42 -12.27
C TYR A 28 6.19 3.93 -12.21
N GLU A 29 6.30 4.61 -13.33
CA GLU A 29 6.19 6.07 -13.38
C GLU A 29 4.84 6.57 -12.87
N GLN A 30 3.76 5.84 -13.16
CA GLN A 30 2.44 6.19 -12.64
C GLN A 30 2.31 5.89 -11.15
N VAL A 31 2.92 4.81 -10.68
CA VAL A 31 2.96 4.50 -9.25
C VAL A 31 3.70 5.60 -8.50
N GLU A 32 4.84 6.04 -9.02
CA GLU A 32 5.60 7.11 -8.42
C GLU A 32 4.81 8.42 -8.37
N GLU A 33 4.12 8.77 -9.46
CA GLU A 33 3.28 9.98 -9.50
C GLU A 33 2.18 9.94 -8.44
N LEU A 34 1.55 8.78 -8.26
CA LEU A 34 0.51 8.62 -7.25
C LEU A 34 1.07 8.78 -5.83
N VAL A 35 2.23 8.20 -5.57
CA VAL A 35 2.88 8.34 -4.27
C VAL A 35 3.31 9.79 -4.03
N ASP A 36 3.83 10.47 -5.05
CA ASP A 36 4.17 11.89 -4.97
C ASP A 36 2.93 12.73 -4.61
N ALA A 37 1.81 12.46 -5.26
CA ALA A 37 0.56 13.16 -5.00
C ALA A 37 0.05 12.89 -3.59
N MET A 38 0.17 11.65 -3.10
CA MET A 38 -0.19 11.31 -1.73
C MET A 38 0.64 12.09 -0.72
N GLU A 39 1.96 12.10 -0.91
CA GLU A 39 2.85 12.84 -0.01
C GLU A 39 2.52 14.33 -0.01
N ALA A 40 2.32 14.92 -1.17
CA ALA A 40 1.98 16.33 -1.30
C ALA A 40 0.64 16.66 -0.64
N GLY A 41 -0.33 15.76 -0.73
CA GLY A 41 -1.66 15.93 -0.15
C GLY A 41 -1.79 15.50 1.30
N GLY A 42 -0.75 14.91 1.87
CA GLY A 42 -0.75 14.47 3.26
C GLY A 42 -1.43 13.12 3.50
N VAL A 43 -1.73 12.36 2.47
CA VAL A 43 -2.26 10.99 2.60
C VAL A 43 -1.12 10.05 2.96
N ASN A 44 -1.20 9.43 4.12
CA ASN A 44 -0.09 8.62 4.65
C ASN A 44 -0.42 7.15 4.90
N CYS A 45 -1.60 6.69 4.52
CA CYS A 45 -2.01 5.31 4.77
C CYS A 45 -2.36 4.62 3.44
N ILE A 46 -1.78 3.44 3.22
CA ILE A 46 -2.00 2.65 2.00
C ILE A 46 -2.52 1.27 2.41
N ASP A 47 -3.62 0.86 1.79
CA ASP A 47 -4.21 -0.46 2.00
C ASP A 47 -3.70 -1.43 0.92
N LEU A 48 -2.84 -2.37 1.34
CA LEU A 48 -2.19 -3.33 0.45
C LEU A 48 -2.94 -4.66 0.44
N TYR A 49 -4.12 -4.70 -0.15
CA TYR A 49 -4.82 -5.98 -0.26
C TYR A 49 -4.28 -6.84 -1.40
N ALA A 50 -3.83 -6.25 -2.50
CA ALA A 50 -3.41 -6.99 -3.69
C ALA A 50 -2.04 -7.63 -3.50
N PRO A 51 -1.90 -8.93 -3.79
CA PRO A 51 -0.63 -9.64 -3.63
C PRO A 51 0.27 -9.61 -4.86
N ASN A 52 -0.11 -8.89 -5.91
CA ASN A 52 0.60 -8.83 -7.20
C ASN A 52 2.06 -8.41 -7.00
N PRO A 53 3.05 -9.26 -7.35
CA PRO A 53 4.46 -8.95 -7.09
C PRO A 53 4.97 -7.68 -7.76
N GLU A 54 4.58 -7.45 -9.02
CA GLU A 54 5.03 -6.28 -9.77
C GLU A 54 4.56 -4.99 -9.12
N PHE A 55 3.29 -4.93 -8.74
CA PHE A 55 2.75 -3.76 -8.03
C PHE A 55 3.52 -3.51 -6.73
N ARG A 56 3.75 -4.56 -5.94
CA ARG A 56 4.45 -4.42 -4.66
C ARG A 56 5.89 -3.98 -4.83
N SER A 57 6.56 -4.47 -5.85
CA SER A 57 7.93 -4.04 -6.17
C SER A 57 7.97 -2.58 -6.59
N ASN A 58 7.02 -2.16 -7.43
CA ASN A 58 6.94 -0.78 -7.87
C ASN A 58 6.64 0.17 -6.71
N LEU A 59 5.71 -0.21 -5.84
CA LEU A 59 5.40 0.60 -4.67
C LEU A 59 6.60 0.71 -3.73
N GLY A 60 7.28 -0.41 -3.47
CA GLY A 60 8.47 -0.41 -2.63
C GLY A 60 9.56 0.49 -3.18
N ARG A 61 9.74 0.50 -4.51
CA ARG A 61 10.69 1.39 -5.17
C ARG A 61 10.27 2.86 -5.01
N ALA A 62 9.00 3.17 -5.19
CA ALA A 62 8.49 4.53 -5.06
C ALA A 62 8.61 5.06 -3.63
N LEU A 63 8.59 4.17 -2.64
CA LEU A 63 8.69 4.56 -1.22
C LEU A 63 10.13 4.70 -0.73
N ARG A 64 11.13 4.40 -1.54
CA ARG A 64 12.54 4.55 -1.12
C ARG A 64 12.84 5.98 -0.69
N GLY A 65 13.49 6.13 0.45
CA GLY A 65 13.83 7.43 1.01
C GLY A 65 12.68 8.13 1.73
N ARG A 66 11.47 7.58 1.69
CA ARG A 66 10.30 8.16 2.35
C ARG A 66 9.39 7.11 2.98
N ARG A 67 9.88 5.87 3.16
CA ARG A 67 9.08 4.77 3.70
C ARG A 67 8.48 5.09 5.08
N GLU A 68 9.22 5.78 5.92
CA GLU A 68 8.78 6.15 7.26
C GLU A 68 7.63 7.15 7.28
N LYS A 69 7.35 7.80 6.16
CA LYS A 69 6.23 8.75 6.05
C LYS A 69 4.90 8.06 5.78
N PHE A 70 4.91 6.76 5.52
CA PHE A 70 3.72 6.02 5.12
C PHE A 70 3.46 4.84 6.04
N ILE A 71 2.18 4.60 6.29
CA ILE A 71 1.68 3.47 7.07
C ILE A 71 1.07 2.48 6.08
N LEU A 72 1.56 1.25 6.09
CA LEU A 72 1.07 0.21 5.19
C LEU A 72 0.21 -0.76 5.98
N GLN A 73 -1.00 -0.97 5.50
CA GLN A 73 -1.95 -1.93 6.05
C GLN A 73 -1.99 -3.14 5.10
N ALA A 74 -1.55 -4.29 5.58
CA ALA A 74 -1.54 -5.50 4.78
C ALA A 74 -2.75 -6.39 5.10
N HIS A 75 -3.07 -7.28 4.17
CA HIS A 75 -4.13 -8.26 4.35
C HIS A 75 -3.55 -9.67 4.45
N LEU A 76 -4.09 -10.47 5.35
CA LEU A 76 -3.84 -11.91 5.39
C LEU A 76 -4.79 -12.59 4.40
N CYS A 77 -4.47 -13.83 4.05
CA CYS A 77 -5.30 -14.69 3.21
C CYS A 77 -5.40 -14.29 1.75
N THR A 78 -4.61 -13.33 1.30
CA THR A 78 -4.48 -13.02 -0.12
C THR A 78 -3.07 -13.36 -0.58
N ILE A 79 -2.97 -14.14 -1.65
CA ILE A 79 -1.68 -14.60 -2.17
C ILE A 79 -1.64 -14.48 -3.70
N TRP A 80 -0.43 -14.51 -4.22
CA TRP A 80 -0.16 -14.61 -5.66
C TRP A 80 0.44 -15.97 -5.92
N LYS A 81 -0.29 -16.80 -6.66
CA LYS A 81 0.13 -18.17 -6.92
C LYS A 81 -0.26 -18.56 -8.34
N ASP A 82 0.66 -19.21 -9.04
CA ASP A 82 0.45 -19.64 -10.42
C ASP A 82 0.07 -18.46 -11.34
N GLY A 83 0.69 -17.30 -11.11
CA GLY A 83 0.47 -16.12 -11.94
C GLY A 83 -0.87 -15.42 -11.73
N GLN A 84 -1.56 -15.67 -10.62
CA GLN A 84 -2.87 -15.07 -10.38
C GLN A 84 -3.13 -14.83 -8.90
N TYR A 85 -4.08 -13.95 -8.64
CA TYR A 85 -4.61 -13.68 -7.32
C TYR A 85 -5.40 -14.90 -6.82
N LYS A 86 -5.15 -15.29 -5.59
CA LYS A 86 -5.90 -16.35 -4.92
C LYS A 86 -6.14 -16.00 -3.46
N ARG A 87 -7.14 -16.64 -2.87
CA ARG A 87 -7.36 -16.58 -1.43
C ARG A 87 -6.97 -17.89 -0.79
N THR A 88 -6.44 -17.82 0.42
CA THR A 88 -6.07 -19.01 1.17
C THR A 88 -6.22 -18.76 2.67
N ARG A 89 -6.43 -19.86 3.41
CA ARG A 89 -6.35 -19.84 4.88
C ARG A 89 -5.15 -20.62 5.39
N ASP A 90 -4.33 -21.10 4.47
CA ASP A 90 -3.12 -21.85 4.80
C ASP A 90 -1.99 -20.87 5.07
N LEU A 91 -1.56 -20.81 6.33
CA LEU A 91 -0.51 -19.88 6.76
C LEU A 91 0.86 -20.19 6.13
N ALA A 92 1.03 -21.40 5.60
CA ALA A 92 2.27 -21.77 4.90
C ALA A 92 2.35 -21.19 3.48
N GLU A 93 1.25 -20.70 2.96
CA GLU A 93 1.21 -20.02 1.68
C GLU A 93 1.31 -18.50 1.89
#